data_cb025b8a20ba2585ea6293a10c78edc5
#
_entry.id   cb025b8a20ba2585ea6293a10c78edc5
#
_cell.length_a   1.000
_cell.length_b   1.000
_cell.length_c   1.000
_cell.angle_alpha   90.00
_cell.angle_beta   90.00
_cell.angle_gamma   90.00
#
_symmetry.space_group_name_H-M   'P 1'
#
loop_
_entity.id
_entity.type
_entity.pdbx_description
1 polymer ?
#
loop_
_entity_poly.entity_id
_entity_poly.type
_entity_poly.pdbx_seq_one_letter_code
_entity_poly.pdbx_strand_id
1 'polypeptide(L)'
;RVLPAYRRRGRREYAACYAACMQEELELFIRACRAEALVPVPLHKSRLKKRGYNQAQALAEELSARTGIPMRADLIERVKKTTPMKDLSAAERQNNLKKAFKIRRNDVKLSIIIIIDDIYTTGSTIDAMSHEFKKAGVERIYFITLAGGRGI
;
A
#
# COMPACT_ATOMS: atom_id res chain seq x y z
N ARG A 1 -0.23 -14.92 14.57
CA ARG A 1 -1.48 -14.81 15.40
C ARG A 1 -1.96 -13.35 15.59
N VAL A 2 -1.10 -12.35 15.48
CA VAL A 2 -1.46 -10.94 15.74
C VAL A 2 -2.07 -10.28 14.48
N LEU A 3 -1.64 -10.65 13.28
CA LEU A 3 -2.15 -10.13 12.00
C LEU A 3 -3.66 -10.31 11.79
N PRO A 4 -4.27 -11.48 12.09
CA PRO A 4 -5.72 -11.63 12.00
C PRO A 4 -6.48 -10.71 12.95
N ALA A 5 -5.93 -10.42 14.13
CA ALA A 5 -6.52 -9.48 15.08
C ALA A 5 -6.45 -8.03 14.59
N TYR A 6 -5.32 -7.64 13.99
CA TYR A 6 -5.13 -6.34 13.35
C TYR A 6 -6.15 -6.08 12.22
N ARG A 7 -6.41 -7.10 11.41
CA ARG A 7 -7.38 -7.00 10.30
C ARG A 7 -8.84 -7.03 10.76
N ARG A 8 -9.16 -7.86 11.77
CA ARG A 8 -10.56 -8.12 12.15
C ARG A 8 -11.11 -7.13 13.18
N ARG A 9 -10.28 -6.67 14.10
CA ARG A 9 -10.73 -5.87 15.26
C ARG A 9 -10.47 -4.38 15.14
N GLY A 10 -9.90 -3.92 14.01
CA GLY A 10 -9.74 -2.50 13.77
C GLY A 10 -8.89 -1.75 14.81
N ARG A 11 -7.92 -2.40 15.42
CA ARG A 11 -7.09 -1.80 16.45
C ARG A 11 -5.93 -1.02 15.85
N ARG A 12 -6.11 0.27 15.69
CA ARG A 12 -5.04 1.19 15.24
C ARG A 12 -3.82 1.19 16.15
N GLU A 13 -3.99 0.85 17.41
CA GLU A 13 -2.92 0.74 18.41
C GLU A 13 -1.80 -0.23 18.00
N TYR A 14 -2.11 -1.26 17.21
CA TYR A 14 -1.08 -2.17 16.71
C TYR A 14 -0.23 -1.57 15.60
N ALA A 15 -0.70 -0.53 14.93
CA ALA A 15 0.04 0.11 13.84
C ALA A 15 1.37 0.70 14.35
N ALA A 16 1.37 1.33 15.51
CA ALA A 16 2.57 1.90 16.12
C ALA A 16 3.61 0.80 16.44
N CYS A 17 3.17 -0.32 17.02
CA CYS A 17 4.04 -1.44 17.34
C CYS A 17 4.65 -2.06 16.07
N TYR A 18 3.85 -2.30 15.07
CA TYR A 18 4.32 -2.86 13.79
C TYR A 18 5.25 -1.89 13.05
N ALA A 19 4.93 -0.59 13.03
CA ALA A 19 5.79 0.40 12.42
C ALA A 19 7.14 0.51 13.11
N ALA A 20 7.20 0.36 14.44
CA ALA A 20 8.45 0.31 15.19
C ALA A 20 9.31 -0.89 14.76
N CYS A 21 8.72 -2.10 14.72
CA CYS A 21 9.42 -3.29 14.27
C CYS A 21 9.88 -3.17 12.80
N MET A 22 9.03 -2.65 11.93
CA MET A 22 9.37 -2.46 10.51
C MET A 22 10.51 -1.46 10.34
N GLN A 23 10.50 -0.37 11.09
CA GLN A 23 11.59 0.61 11.05
C GLN A 23 12.90 -0.01 11.53
N GLU A 24 12.89 -0.72 12.64
CA GLU A 24 14.06 -1.36 13.23
C GLU A 24 14.70 -2.37 12.27
N GLU A 25 13.88 -3.23 11.67
CA GLU A 25 14.33 -4.26 10.73
C GLU A 25 14.74 -3.70 9.36
N LEU A 26 14.14 -2.61 8.92
CA LEU A 26 14.27 -2.09 7.56
C LEU A 26 14.96 -0.72 7.49
N GLU A 27 15.55 -0.24 8.58
CA GLU A 27 16.12 1.11 8.65
C GLU A 27 17.13 1.38 7.52
N LEU A 28 18.06 0.46 7.30
CA LEU A 28 19.07 0.60 6.24
C LEU A 28 18.44 0.62 4.84
N PHE A 29 17.44 -0.22 4.63
CA PHE A 29 16.71 -0.26 3.36
C PHE A 29 15.96 1.05 3.13
N ILE A 30 15.21 1.54 4.14
CA ILE A 30 14.43 2.78 4.03
C ILE A 30 15.33 3.98 3.75
N ARG A 31 16.47 4.07 4.43
CA ARG A 31 17.46 5.12 4.19
C ARG A 31 18.09 5.02 2.79
N ALA A 32 18.41 3.82 2.35
CA ALA A 32 19.00 3.59 1.03
C ALA A 32 18.05 3.94 -0.12
N CYS A 33 16.75 3.78 0.06
CA CYS A 33 15.74 4.12 -0.94
C CYS A 33 15.71 5.62 -1.26
N ARG A 34 16.02 6.49 -0.31
CA ARG A 34 15.88 7.95 -0.44
C ARG A 34 14.50 8.37 -0.93
N ALA A 35 13.46 7.71 -0.43
CA ALA A 35 12.09 7.97 -0.86
C ALA A 35 11.61 9.36 -0.41
N GLU A 36 10.86 10.00 -1.28
CA GLU A 36 10.27 11.31 -1.06
C GLU A 36 8.88 11.22 -0.43
N ALA A 37 8.24 10.04 -0.51
CA ALA A 37 6.93 9.80 0.09
C ALA A 37 6.71 8.33 0.42
N LEU A 38 5.91 8.08 1.47
CA LEU A 38 5.30 6.80 1.78
C LEU A 38 3.86 6.82 1.27
N VAL A 39 3.51 5.90 0.41
CA VAL A 39 2.19 5.84 -0.22
C VAL A 39 1.45 4.59 0.23
N PRO A 40 0.44 4.71 1.10
CA PRO A 40 -0.33 3.54 1.51
C PRO A 40 -1.22 3.04 0.38
N VAL A 41 -1.37 1.72 0.29
CA VAL A 41 -2.34 1.10 -0.63
C VAL A 41 -3.74 1.53 -0.21
N PRO A 42 -4.50 2.19 -1.10
CA PRO A 42 -5.84 2.67 -0.77
C PRO A 42 -6.87 1.54 -0.74
N LEU A 43 -7.85 1.69 0.14
CA LEU A 43 -9.05 0.86 0.12
C LEU A 43 -10.12 1.48 -0.78
N HIS A 44 -10.93 0.64 -1.39
CA HIS A 44 -12.16 1.10 -2.02
C HIS A 44 -13.09 1.72 -0.97
N LYS A 45 -13.81 2.78 -1.33
CA LYS A 45 -14.70 3.54 -0.42
C LYS A 45 -15.68 2.65 0.37
N SER A 46 -16.22 1.61 -0.27
CA SER A 46 -17.14 0.68 0.40
C SER A 46 -16.46 -0.15 1.50
N ARG A 47 -15.21 -0.55 1.30
CA ARG A 47 -14.43 -1.26 2.32
C ARG A 47 -14.00 -0.36 3.45
N LEU A 48 -13.61 0.87 3.13
CA LEU A 48 -13.26 1.88 4.12
C LEU A 48 -14.43 2.19 5.04
N LYS A 49 -15.64 2.38 4.46
CA LYS A 49 -16.87 2.59 5.21
C LYS A 49 -17.21 1.41 6.13
N LYS A 50 -17.02 0.18 5.67
CA LYS A 50 -17.28 -1.03 6.46
C LYS A 50 -16.27 -1.26 7.58
N ARG A 51 -14.97 -0.98 7.33
CA ARG A 51 -13.88 -1.23 8.28
C ARG A 51 -13.58 -0.07 9.21
N GLY A 52 -13.98 1.15 8.84
CA GLY A 52 -13.74 2.37 9.60
C GLY A 52 -12.36 3.00 9.40
N TYR A 53 -11.35 2.24 8.92
CA TYR A 53 -10.01 2.76 8.66
C TYR A 53 -9.23 1.90 7.65
N ASN A 54 -8.14 2.45 7.12
CA ASN A 54 -7.22 1.76 6.23
C ASN A 54 -5.96 1.34 7.01
N GLN A 55 -5.71 0.04 7.10
CA GLN A 55 -4.57 -0.52 7.82
C GLN A 55 -3.22 -0.07 7.24
N ALA A 56 -3.11 -0.07 5.91
CA ALA A 56 -1.90 0.39 5.23
C ALA A 56 -1.62 1.87 5.51
N GLN A 57 -2.66 2.68 5.54
CA GLN A 57 -2.53 4.10 5.89
C GLN A 57 -2.08 4.29 7.33
N ALA A 58 -2.67 3.57 8.28
CA ALA A 58 -2.25 3.64 9.69
C ALA A 58 -0.77 3.26 9.87
N LEU A 59 -0.30 2.23 9.17
CA LEU A 59 1.13 1.86 9.15
C LEU A 59 2.00 2.96 8.54
N ALA A 60 1.58 3.52 7.42
CA ALA A 60 2.32 4.57 6.73
C ALA A 60 2.40 5.87 7.56
N GLU A 61 1.33 6.24 8.27
CA GLU A 61 1.30 7.37 9.20
C GLU A 61 2.34 7.18 10.32
N GLU A 62 2.39 6.02 10.94
CA GLU A 62 3.33 5.70 12.00
C GLU A 62 4.79 5.63 11.49
N LEU A 63 5.02 5.04 10.33
CA LEU A 63 6.34 5.04 9.69
C LEU A 63 6.79 6.46 9.32
N SER A 64 5.88 7.28 8.81
CA SER A 64 6.15 8.69 8.50
C SER A 64 6.60 9.47 9.73
N ALA A 65 5.91 9.30 10.85
CA ALA A 65 6.27 9.93 12.12
C ALA A 65 7.68 9.51 12.60
N ARG A 66 8.07 8.26 12.35
CA ARG A 66 9.37 7.70 12.78
C ARG A 66 10.52 8.01 11.85
N THR A 67 10.28 8.03 10.55
CA THR A 67 11.32 8.19 9.52
C THR A 67 11.49 9.61 9.02
N GLY A 68 10.50 10.47 9.22
CA GLY A 68 10.45 11.82 8.66
C GLY A 68 10.06 11.86 7.17
N ILE A 69 9.82 10.70 6.54
CA ILE A 69 9.34 10.65 5.14
C ILE A 69 7.84 10.95 5.13
N PRO A 70 7.36 11.95 4.38
CA PRO A 70 5.94 12.31 4.39
C PRO A 70 5.05 11.19 3.85
N MET A 71 3.92 10.94 4.51
CA MET A 71 2.89 10.03 4.04
C MET A 71 1.94 10.77 3.10
N ARG A 72 1.67 10.19 1.94
CA ARG A 72 0.82 10.75 0.89
C ARG A 72 -0.28 9.76 0.51
N ALA A 73 -1.45 9.89 1.15
CA ALA A 73 -2.64 9.10 0.83
C ALA A 73 -3.53 9.76 -0.23
N ASP A 74 -3.19 10.98 -0.65
CA ASP A 74 -3.96 11.80 -1.59
C ASP A 74 -3.60 11.57 -3.07
N LEU A 75 -2.54 10.83 -3.37
CA LEU A 75 -2.01 10.71 -4.72
C LEU A 75 -2.76 9.72 -5.60
N ILE A 76 -3.26 8.65 -5.02
CA ILE A 76 -3.88 7.55 -5.75
C ILE A 76 -5.13 7.07 -5.03
N GLU A 77 -6.14 6.64 -5.77
CA GLU A 77 -7.37 6.07 -5.23
C GLU A 77 -7.70 4.72 -5.86
N ARG A 78 -8.41 3.90 -5.12
CA ARG A 78 -8.98 2.65 -5.63
C ARG A 78 -10.40 2.90 -6.11
N VAL A 79 -10.61 2.85 -7.43
CA VAL A 79 -11.89 3.18 -8.06
C VAL A 79 -12.79 1.97 -8.30
N LYS A 80 -12.22 0.76 -8.31
CA LYS A 80 -12.99 -0.49 -8.48
C LYS A 80 -12.92 -1.36 -7.25
N LYS A 81 -14.09 -1.89 -6.86
CA LYS A 81 -14.19 -2.98 -5.92
C LYS A 81 -13.77 -4.26 -6.65
N THR A 82 -12.57 -4.76 -6.39
CA THR A 82 -12.21 -6.10 -6.86
C THR A 82 -13.02 -7.11 -6.06
N THR A 83 -14.07 -7.65 -6.67
CA THR A 83 -14.71 -8.88 -6.21
C THR A 83 -13.76 -10.05 -6.46
N PRO A 84 -13.69 -11.05 -5.57
CA PRO A 84 -13.02 -12.30 -5.87
C PRO A 84 -13.76 -12.93 -7.06
N MET A 85 -13.22 -12.77 -8.25
CA MET A 85 -13.83 -13.35 -9.45
C MET A 85 -13.26 -14.73 -9.63
N LYS A 86 -14.02 -15.73 -9.18
CA LYS A 86 -13.63 -17.15 -9.27
C LYS A 86 -13.49 -17.65 -10.70
N ASP A 87 -14.09 -16.93 -11.67
CA ASP A 87 -14.27 -17.41 -13.05
C ASP A 87 -13.42 -16.67 -14.10
N LEU A 88 -12.48 -15.79 -13.68
CA LEU A 88 -11.63 -15.07 -14.61
C LEU A 88 -10.26 -15.73 -14.79
N SER A 89 -9.75 -15.70 -16.02
CA SER A 89 -8.36 -16.04 -16.32
C SER A 89 -7.36 -15.10 -15.60
N ALA A 90 -6.13 -15.55 -15.44
CA ALA A 90 -5.06 -14.73 -14.82
C ALA A 90 -4.87 -13.38 -15.54
N ALA A 91 -4.96 -13.37 -16.88
CA ALA A 91 -4.85 -12.15 -17.69
C ALA A 91 -6.01 -11.17 -17.44
N GLU A 92 -7.24 -11.66 -17.32
CA GLU A 92 -8.42 -10.85 -17.02
C GLU A 92 -8.38 -10.27 -15.62
N ARG A 93 -7.90 -11.05 -14.62
CA ARG A 93 -7.67 -10.56 -13.26
C ARG A 93 -6.64 -9.44 -13.24
N GLN A 94 -5.55 -9.58 -13.98
CA GLN A 94 -4.49 -8.59 -14.08
C GLN A 94 -4.96 -7.31 -14.77
N ASN A 95 -5.75 -7.42 -15.85
CA ASN A 95 -6.35 -6.27 -16.52
C ASN A 95 -7.37 -5.54 -15.66
N ASN A 96 -8.18 -6.27 -14.90
CA ASN A 96 -9.13 -5.67 -13.96
C ASN A 96 -8.43 -4.94 -12.80
N LEU A 97 -7.31 -5.47 -12.32
CA LEU A 97 -6.50 -4.82 -11.28
C LEU A 97 -5.81 -3.55 -11.80
N LYS A 98 -5.30 -3.55 -13.03
CA LYS A 98 -4.69 -2.36 -13.67
C LYS A 98 -5.66 -1.18 -13.76
N LYS A 99 -6.96 -1.44 -13.92
CA LYS A 99 -8.02 -0.42 -13.95
C LYS A 99 -8.58 -0.07 -12.57
N ALA A 100 -8.11 -0.74 -11.51
CA ALA A 100 -8.64 -0.56 -10.17
C ALA A 100 -8.11 0.70 -9.47
N PHE A 101 -6.99 1.23 -9.92
CA PHE A 101 -6.34 2.40 -9.33
C PHE A 101 -6.29 3.56 -10.30
N LYS A 102 -6.42 4.76 -9.78
CA LYS A 102 -6.33 6.01 -10.55
C LYS A 102 -5.53 7.05 -9.77
N ILE A 103 -4.60 7.72 -10.45
CA ILE A 103 -3.90 8.88 -9.90
C ILE A 103 -4.91 10.02 -9.73
N ARG A 104 -4.97 10.58 -8.54
CA ARG A 104 -5.90 11.68 -8.21
C ARG A 104 -5.37 13.04 -8.59
N ARG A 105 -4.05 13.20 -8.68
CA ARG A 105 -3.37 14.46 -8.96
C ARG A 105 -2.45 14.31 -10.15
N ASN A 106 -2.63 15.16 -11.14
CA ASN A 106 -1.80 15.18 -12.34
C ASN A 106 -0.43 15.86 -12.12
N ASP A 107 -0.22 16.44 -10.95
CA ASP A 107 0.98 17.20 -10.58
C ASP A 107 1.93 16.41 -9.65
N VAL A 108 1.95 15.11 -9.77
CA VAL A 108 2.87 14.26 -8.99
C VAL A 108 4.31 14.53 -9.42
N LYS A 109 5.03 15.29 -8.60
CA LYS A 109 6.44 15.62 -8.82
C LYS A 109 7.34 14.84 -7.87
N LEU A 110 7.15 13.53 -7.82
CA LEU A 110 7.93 12.62 -6.98
C LEU A 110 8.73 11.68 -7.87
N SER A 111 10.01 11.54 -7.59
CA SER A 111 10.90 10.63 -8.31
C SER A 111 10.95 9.25 -7.65
N ILE A 112 10.94 9.20 -6.33
CA ILE A 112 11.11 7.96 -5.57
C ILE A 112 10.05 7.87 -4.49
N ILE A 113 9.30 6.75 -4.49
CA ILE A 113 8.27 6.46 -3.49
C ILE A 113 8.43 5.05 -2.91
N ILE A 114 7.91 4.87 -1.70
CA ILE A 114 7.72 3.55 -1.08
C ILE A 114 6.22 3.30 -0.91
N ILE A 115 5.70 2.24 -1.51
CA ILE A 115 4.33 1.78 -1.31
C ILE A 115 4.27 0.96 -0.01
N ILE A 116 3.30 1.25 0.83
CA ILE A 116 3.06 0.55 2.11
C ILE A 116 1.78 -0.27 2.01
N ASP A 117 1.88 -1.55 2.33
CA ASP A 117 0.72 -2.46 2.42
C ASP A 117 0.81 -3.32 3.68
N ASP A 118 -0.29 -3.91 4.09
CA ASP A 118 -0.34 -4.82 5.23
C ASP A 118 0.08 -6.24 4.85
N ILE A 119 -0.32 -6.73 3.68
CA ILE A 119 0.01 -8.08 3.20
C ILE A 119 0.38 -8.09 1.72
N TYR A 120 1.50 -8.74 1.43
CA TYR A 120 1.88 -9.13 0.08
C TYR A 120 1.45 -10.57 -0.20
N THR A 121 0.68 -10.79 -1.24
CA THR A 121 0.26 -12.13 -1.69
C THR A 121 0.83 -12.46 -3.06
N THR A 122 0.28 -11.90 -4.13
CA THR A 122 0.71 -12.12 -5.52
C THR A 122 1.51 -10.96 -6.09
N GLY A 123 1.55 -9.82 -5.41
CA GLY A 123 2.14 -8.58 -5.94
C GLY A 123 1.25 -7.80 -6.90
N SER A 124 0.09 -8.31 -7.25
CA SER A 124 -0.79 -7.69 -8.26
C SER A 124 -1.24 -6.29 -7.90
N THR A 125 -1.49 -6.01 -6.62
CA THR A 125 -1.84 -4.67 -6.12
C THR A 125 -0.68 -3.71 -6.27
N ILE A 126 0.52 -4.13 -5.87
CA ILE A 126 1.75 -3.33 -6.00
C ILE A 126 2.06 -3.05 -7.46
N ASP A 127 1.94 -4.05 -8.33
CA ASP A 127 2.18 -3.91 -9.77
C ASP A 127 1.20 -2.92 -10.42
N ALA A 128 -0.09 -3.01 -10.06
CA ALA A 128 -1.11 -2.11 -10.58
C ALA A 128 -0.87 -0.65 -10.15
N MET A 129 -0.52 -0.41 -8.90
CA MET A 129 -0.17 0.92 -8.41
C MET A 129 1.11 1.43 -9.05
N SER A 130 2.13 0.58 -9.16
CA SER A 130 3.42 0.93 -9.78
C SER A 130 3.24 1.35 -11.23
N HIS A 131 2.39 0.65 -11.98
CA HIS A 131 2.06 1.00 -13.35
C HIS A 131 1.48 2.42 -13.46
N GLU A 132 0.53 2.78 -12.60
CA GLU A 132 -0.05 4.12 -12.57
C GLU A 132 0.98 5.20 -12.17
N PHE A 133 1.81 4.94 -11.18
CA PHE A 133 2.86 5.88 -10.77
C PHE A 133 3.96 6.04 -11.83
N LYS A 134 4.35 4.98 -12.52
CA LYS A 134 5.30 5.06 -13.63
C LYS A 134 4.77 5.92 -14.76
N LYS A 135 3.50 5.79 -15.12
CA LYS A 135 2.83 6.67 -16.10
C LYS A 135 2.81 8.13 -15.64
N ALA A 136 2.74 8.39 -14.34
CA ALA A 136 2.77 9.74 -13.77
C ALA A 136 4.18 10.32 -13.64
N GLY A 137 5.23 9.59 -14.04
CA GLY A 137 6.61 10.07 -14.06
C GLY A 137 7.46 9.69 -12.83
N VAL A 138 6.96 8.84 -11.94
CA VAL A 138 7.76 8.31 -10.82
C VAL A 138 8.82 7.35 -11.35
N GLU A 139 10.08 7.59 -11.00
CA GLU A 139 11.22 6.84 -11.56
C GLU A 139 11.48 5.54 -10.83
N ARG A 140 11.44 5.56 -9.49
CA ARG A 140 11.72 4.40 -8.64
C ARG A 140 10.59 4.16 -7.66
N ILE A 141 10.15 2.91 -7.59
CA ILE A 141 9.08 2.47 -6.72
C ILE A 141 9.57 1.28 -5.92
N TYR A 142 9.60 1.45 -4.61
CA TYR A 142 9.85 0.38 -3.65
C TYR A 142 8.56 0.03 -2.94
N PHE A 143 8.51 -1.11 -2.26
CA PHE A 143 7.38 -1.44 -1.40
C PHE A 143 7.84 -2.11 -0.11
N ILE A 144 7.06 -1.89 0.93
CA ILE A 144 7.21 -2.53 2.23
C ILE A 144 5.87 -3.11 2.64
N THR A 145 5.87 -4.35 3.11
CA THR A 145 4.68 -5.02 3.61
C THR A 145 4.94 -5.59 4.99
N LEU A 146 3.91 -5.61 5.82
CA LEU A 146 4.00 -6.17 7.17
C LEU A 146 4.16 -7.69 7.15
N ALA A 147 3.52 -8.36 6.20
CA ALA A 147 3.61 -9.81 6.04
C ALA A 147 3.57 -10.23 4.58
N GLY A 148 4.33 -11.28 4.27
CA GLY A 148 4.19 -12.02 3.01
C GLY A 148 3.25 -13.21 3.20
N GLY A 149 2.23 -13.33 2.37
CA GLY A 149 1.46 -14.55 2.21
C GLY A 149 2.23 -15.54 1.33
N ARG A 150 2.26 -16.82 1.69
CA ARG A 150 2.72 -17.83 0.74
C ARG A 150 1.73 -17.85 -0.42
N GLY A 151 2.18 -17.47 -1.61
CA GLY A 151 1.45 -17.76 -2.82
C GLY A 151 1.39 -19.29 -2.97
N ILE A 152 0.21 -19.80 -2.96
CA ILE A 152 -0.05 -21.16 -3.40
C ILE A 152 -0.21 -21.10 -4.90
#